data_5c79ed49041916209f27a7f9c78a6e99
#
_entry.id   5c79ed49041916209f27a7f9c78a6e99
#
_cell.length_a   1.000
_cell.length_b   1.000
_cell.length_c   1.000
_cell.angle_alpha   90.00
_cell.angle_beta   90.00
_cell.angle_gamma   90.00
#
_symmetry.space_group_name_H-M   'P 1'
#
loop_
_entity.id
_entity.type
_entity.pdbx_description
1 polymer ?
#
loop_
_entity_poly.entity_id
_entity_poly.type
_entity_poly.pdbx_seq_one_letter_code
_entity_poly.pdbx_strand_id
1 'polypeptide(L)'
;MRMFQRIRYLVFPLLLPALAHAQTSNSYTQNNLISDGSVTAQQTDKTLINPWGVAIGQQTPFWINSAGSGLSEVYDTGGNKQFVVKIPAAGGSTNTGTPTGIAFNSSTTDFVLNQGSPALFIFDALDGTISAWNSSLTDAQVMVNNSTSGAVYTGLAIDSNSTGNFILAANLAANTIDVFDTKFAPTSLSGKFSDPTLPPGYAPFNVHVFNGRVYVMYALQTAGGGPPTPGAGAGYINIFDGSGNLLKRAISGGNLNAPWGVAIAPASFGAFGGDLLVGNFGDGTINAYDASNFALKGQLQDAIGKPLTNDRLWEILFGQNGTGDPGTLYFSAGINNEKGGLFGSITAASPVVAGDFQLAVSAPSLTIAQGVAGTLQVSVAPTNGFNAPVSLSVSGLPTGFTFQFSPPSVTPAGGQANATLTISASASTGQPPTGYLASSRGSSHISQIVRMGTLFPLGLAGLLRMWTKRKSRRKYLTICGGTLPLLAIMLMLGGCSASTTSSTPSTPSAPVATGTSTVTVTATSGAVTHMTTFSLTVQ
;
A
#
# COMPACT_ATOMS: atom_id res chain seq x y z
N MET A 1 55.13 -20.50 -45.44
CA MET A 1 54.06 -21.42 -45.05
C MET A 1 53.78 -21.16 -43.57
N ARG A 2 52.83 -20.26 -43.26
CA ARG A 2 52.47 -19.88 -41.88
C ARG A 2 51.04 -20.37 -41.61
N MET A 3 50.96 -21.27 -40.66
CA MET A 3 49.76 -21.97 -40.20
C MET A 3 49.01 -21.06 -39.21
N PHE A 4 47.84 -20.57 -39.58
CA PHE A 4 46.95 -19.80 -38.72
C PHE A 4 46.09 -20.78 -37.91
N GLN A 5 46.34 -20.90 -36.59
CA GLN A 5 45.46 -21.55 -35.64
C GLN A 5 44.27 -20.60 -35.31
N ARG A 6 43.06 -21.04 -35.64
CA ARG A 6 41.83 -20.35 -35.23
C ARG A 6 41.44 -20.81 -33.84
N ILE A 7 41.56 -19.93 -32.86
CA ILE A 7 41.01 -20.12 -31.50
C ILE A 7 39.53 -19.81 -31.56
N ARG A 8 38.67 -20.80 -31.29
CA ARG A 8 37.23 -20.63 -31.11
C ARG A 8 37.00 -20.29 -29.64
N TYR A 9 36.54 -19.08 -29.37
CA TYR A 9 36.06 -18.70 -28.06
C TYR A 9 34.64 -19.28 -27.86
N LEU A 10 34.53 -20.20 -26.89
CA LEU A 10 33.22 -20.64 -26.38
C LEU A 10 32.70 -19.54 -25.45
N VAL A 11 31.71 -18.79 -25.88
CA VAL A 11 30.99 -17.85 -25.03
C VAL A 11 29.97 -18.66 -24.25
N PHE A 12 30.23 -18.91 -22.97
CA PHE A 12 29.20 -19.38 -22.03
C PHE A 12 28.31 -18.21 -21.66
N PRO A 13 26.99 -18.26 -21.86
CA PRO A 13 26.11 -17.27 -21.32
C PRO A 13 26.04 -17.44 -19.80
N LEU A 14 26.60 -16.49 -19.07
CA LEU A 14 26.42 -16.36 -17.62
C LEU A 14 24.94 -15.99 -17.38
N LEU A 15 24.09 -16.95 -17.04
CA LEU A 15 22.76 -16.64 -16.48
C LEU A 15 22.98 -16.06 -15.07
N LEU A 16 22.96 -14.73 -14.97
CA LEU A 16 22.78 -14.03 -13.70
C LEU A 16 21.36 -14.32 -13.21
N PRO A 17 21.17 -14.85 -11.99
CA PRO A 17 19.84 -14.91 -11.41
C PRO A 17 19.31 -13.49 -11.30
N ALA A 18 18.19 -13.21 -11.93
CA ALA A 18 17.44 -11.99 -11.68
C ALA A 18 17.03 -12.02 -10.21
N LEU A 19 17.68 -11.22 -9.38
CA LEU A 19 17.22 -10.91 -8.04
C LEU A 19 15.85 -10.23 -8.22
N ALA A 20 14.79 -10.99 -8.05
CA ALA A 20 13.46 -10.43 -7.89
C ALA A 20 13.50 -9.54 -6.64
N HIS A 21 13.64 -8.25 -6.82
CA HIS A 21 13.40 -7.30 -5.75
C HIS A 21 11.93 -7.46 -5.37
N ALA A 22 11.68 -7.95 -4.16
CA ALA A 22 10.36 -7.93 -3.59
C ALA A 22 9.91 -6.45 -3.61
N GLN A 23 8.96 -6.13 -4.48
CA GLN A 23 8.37 -4.81 -4.54
C GLN A 23 7.67 -4.59 -3.21
N THR A 24 8.16 -3.65 -2.40
CA THR A 24 7.51 -3.28 -1.14
C THR A 24 6.09 -2.84 -1.47
N SER A 25 5.10 -3.56 -0.95
CA SER A 25 3.71 -3.21 -1.21
C SER A 25 3.40 -1.85 -0.57
N ASN A 26 2.72 -0.96 -1.31
CA ASN A 26 2.16 0.27 -0.76
C ASN A 26 0.92 -0.10 0.07
N SER A 27 1.13 -0.81 1.17
CA SER A 27 0.06 -1.28 2.04
C SER A 27 0.38 -0.92 3.48
N TYR A 28 -0.60 -0.31 4.15
CA TYR A 28 -0.50 0.19 5.50
C TYR A 28 -1.70 -0.27 6.31
N THR A 29 -1.51 -0.46 7.60
CA THR A 29 -2.56 -0.81 8.56
C THR A 29 -2.79 0.37 9.50
N GLN A 30 -4.04 0.81 9.59
CA GLN A 30 -4.46 1.83 10.54
C GLN A 30 -5.08 1.19 11.78
N ASN A 31 -4.69 1.68 12.97
CA ASN A 31 -5.30 1.34 14.25
C ASN A 31 -5.82 2.62 14.92
N ASN A 32 -7.09 2.61 15.28
CA ASN A 32 -7.68 3.69 16.06
C ASN A 32 -7.34 3.48 17.54
N LEU A 33 -6.57 4.37 18.12
CA LEU A 33 -6.11 4.25 19.52
C LEU A 33 -7.13 4.85 20.48
N ILE A 34 -7.56 6.09 20.24
CA ILE A 34 -8.48 6.83 21.09
C ILE A 34 -9.52 7.53 20.20
N SER A 35 -10.80 7.47 20.58
CA SER A 35 -11.84 8.29 19.96
C SER A 35 -12.78 8.90 21.01
N ASP A 36 -13.55 9.91 20.62
CA ASP A 36 -14.63 10.47 21.42
C ASP A 36 -15.82 9.49 21.62
N GLY A 37 -15.76 8.32 20.97
CA GLY A 37 -16.78 7.27 20.95
C GLY A 37 -17.68 7.32 19.71
N SER A 38 -17.44 8.23 18.78
CA SER A 38 -18.17 8.28 17.49
C SER A 38 -17.68 7.22 16.51
N VAL A 39 -16.47 6.72 16.68
CA VAL A 39 -15.91 5.57 15.96
C VAL A 39 -15.29 4.57 16.95
N THR A 40 -15.20 3.30 16.54
CA THR A 40 -14.55 2.27 17.35
C THR A 40 -13.05 2.54 17.44
N ALA A 41 -12.53 2.55 18.67
CA ALA A 41 -11.12 2.70 19.00
C ALA A 41 -10.76 1.82 20.21
N GLN A 42 -9.48 1.69 20.54
CA GLN A 42 -9.02 0.91 21.70
C GLN A 42 -9.48 1.56 23.01
N GLN A 43 -9.46 2.89 23.07
CA GLN A 43 -9.90 3.69 24.21
C GLN A 43 -10.96 4.71 23.78
N THR A 44 -11.81 5.09 24.73
CA THR A 44 -12.83 6.14 24.52
C THR A 44 -12.57 7.29 25.47
N ASP A 45 -12.43 8.50 24.92
CA ASP A 45 -12.33 9.73 25.69
C ASP A 45 -13.26 10.81 25.13
N LYS A 46 -14.30 11.13 25.88
CA LYS A 46 -15.35 12.10 25.47
C LYS A 46 -14.86 13.54 25.33
N THR A 47 -13.67 13.85 25.83
CA THR A 47 -13.08 15.19 25.74
C THR A 47 -12.15 15.35 24.53
N LEU A 48 -11.76 14.25 23.86
CA LEU A 48 -10.99 14.29 22.62
C LEU A 48 -11.87 14.77 21.46
N ILE A 49 -12.13 16.06 21.40
CA ILE A 49 -13.00 16.67 20.38
C ILE A 49 -12.20 17.57 19.46
N ASN A 50 -12.26 17.31 18.16
CA ASN A 50 -11.49 18.01 17.13
C ASN A 50 -10.00 18.15 17.52
N PRO A 51 -9.27 17.03 17.68
CA PRO A 51 -7.86 17.05 18.01
C PRO A 51 -7.05 17.53 16.80
N TRP A 52 -6.22 18.59 17.01
CA TRP A 52 -5.37 19.19 16.00
C TRP A 52 -3.92 18.75 16.17
N GLY A 53 -3.08 19.59 16.79
CA GLY A 53 -1.66 19.36 16.97
C GLY A 53 -1.36 18.24 17.95
N VAL A 54 -0.34 17.47 17.65
CA VAL A 54 0.23 16.45 18.53
C VAL A 54 1.72 16.72 18.69
N ALA A 55 2.20 16.74 19.94
CA ALA A 55 3.62 16.84 20.21
C ALA A 55 4.10 15.72 21.13
N ILE A 56 5.35 15.35 20.95
CA ILE A 56 6.12 14.47 21.83
C ILE A 56 7.48 15.13 22.10
N GLY A 57 7.90 15.09 23.36
CA GLY A 57 9.25 15.50 23.74
C GLY A 57 10.12 14.28 24.03
N GLN A 58 11.33 14.51 24.50
CA GLN A 58 12.20 13.41 24.92
C GLN A 58 11.59 12.67 26.11
N GLN A 59 11.14 11.43 25.87
CA GLN A 59 10.50 10.55 26.87
C GLN A 59 9.23 11.13 27.51
N THR A 60 8.54 12.05 26.83
CA THR A 60 7.21 12.50 27.27
C THR A 60 6.12 11.67 26.63
N PRO A 61 4.92 11.53 27.26
CA PRO A 61 3.75 10.96 26.61
C PRO A 61 3.29 11.82 25.41
N PHE A 62 2.28 11.36 24.66
CA PHE A 62 1.64 12.14 23.61
C PHE A 62 0.85 13.30 24.21
N TRP A 63 1.06 14.49 23.72
CA TRP A 63 0.31 15.69 24.02
C TRP A 63 -0.56 16.04 22.82
N ILE A 64 -1.86 16.11 23.01
CA ILE A 64 -2.85 16.29 21.93
C ILE A 64 -3.74 17.47 22.23
N ASN A 65 -3.73 18.48 21.37
CA ASN A 65 -4.58 19.66 21.49
C ASN A 65 -5.97 19.36 20.94
N SER A 66 -6.99 19.40 21.79
CA SER A 66 -8.40 19.24 21.44
C SER A 66 -9.09 20.59 21.35
N ALA A 67 -9.21 21.11 20.14
CA ALA A 67 -9.81 22.43 19.87
C ALA A 67 -11.26 22.53 20.37
N GLY A 68 -12.02 21.43 20.26
CA GLY A 68 -13.43 21.41 20.66
C GLY A 68 -13.68 21.38 22.16
N SER A 69 -12.70 20.93 22.97
CA SER A 69 -12.78 20.92 24.44
C SER A 69 -11.96 22.03 25.10
N GLY A 70 -11.01 22.60 24.36
CA GLY A 70 -10.08 23.61 24.88
C GLY A 70 -9.01 23.04 25.83
N LEU A 71 -8.67 21.77 25.61
CA LEU A 71 -7.74 21.00 26.43
C LEU A 71 -6.52 20.58 25.60
N SER A 72 -5.40 20.39 26.27
CA SER A 72 -4.32 19.54 25.78
C SER A 72 -4.31 18.28 26.62
N GLU A 73 -4.72 17.17 26.01
CA GLU A 73 -4.81 15.87 26.67
C GLU A 73 -3.50 15.12 26.53
N VAL A 74 -3.12 14.42 27.59
CA VAL A 74 -1.86 13.70 27.67
C VAL A 74 -2.11 12.20 27.80
N TYR A 75 -1.58 11.42 26.85
CA TYR A 75 -1.80 9.98 26.79
C TYR A 75 -0.47 9.21 26.69
N ASP A 76 -0.42 8.07 27.35
CA ASP A 76 0.67 7.12 27.16
C ASP A 76 0.56 6.39 25.79
N THR A 77 1.52 5.54 25.49
CA THR A 77 1.57 4.76 24.25
C THR A 77 0.45 3.74 24.08
N GLY A 78 -0.24 3.39 25.17
CA GLY A 78 -1.42 2.51 25.20
C GLY A 78 -2.73 3.29 25.04
N GLY A 79 -2.68 4.63 24.91
CA GLY A 79 -3.86 5.48 24.81
C GLY A 79 -4.54 5.76 26.15
N ASN A 80 -3.89 5.44 27.29
CA ASN A 80 -4.45 5.74 28.60
C ASN A 80 -4.17 7.21 28.95
N LYS A 81 -5.24 7.93 29.32
CA LYS A 81 -5.12 9.33 29.73
C LYS A 81 -4.32 9.45 31.03
N GLN A 82 -3.31 10.25 31.03
CA GLN A 82 -2.44 10.53 32.18
C GLN A 82 -2.93 11.75 32.96
N PHE A 83 -3.14 12.87 32.27
CA PHE A 83 -3.69 14.11 32.78
C PHE A 83 -4.16 15.01 31.65
N VAL A 84 -4.65 16.19 31.98
CA VAL A 84 -5.07 17.21 31.04
C VAL A 84 -4.52 18.57 31.47
N VAL A 85 -4.27 19.44 30.50
CA VAL A 85 -3.93 20.84 30.71
C VAL A 85 -5.01 21.68 30.02
N LYS A 86 -5.63 22.59 30.75
CA LYS A 86 -6.57 23.56 30.20
C LYS A 86 -5.80 24.64 29.43
N ILE A 87 -6.23 24.95 28.24
CA ILE A 87 -5.69 26.05 27.43
C ILE A 87 -6.62 27.25 27.59
N PRO A 88 -6.16 28.35 28.19
CA PRO A 88 -7.00 29.52 28.43
C PRO A 88 -7.34 30.26 27.14
N ALA A 89 -8.55 30.82 27.08
CA ALA A 89 -8.94 31.75 26.01
C ALA A 89 -8.35 33.15 26.19
N ALA A 90 -8.37 33.96 25.13
CA ALA A 90 -7.93 35.38 25.15
C ALA A 90 -8.61 36.21 26.24
N GLY A 91 -9.86 35.89 26.61
CA GLY A 91 -10.63 36.57 27.66
C GLY A 91 -10.28 36.19 29.09
N GLY A 92 -9.26 35.33 29.30
CA GLY A 92 -8.78 34.94 30.61
C GLY A 92 -9.05 33.48 31.00
N SER A 93 -8.53 33.07 32.17
CA SER A 93 -8.45 31.68 32.62
C SER A 93 -9.81 31.02 32.95
N THR A 94 -10.91 31.75 33.03
CA THR A 94 -12.25 31.18 33.26
C THR A 94 -12.81 30.45 32.05
N ASN A 95 -12.42 30.86 30.85
CA ASN A 95 -12.85 30.27 29.59
C ASN A 95 -11.74 29.39 29.00
N THR A 96 -12.14 28.36 28.26
CA THR A 96 -11.21 27.55 27.45
C THR A 96 -10.99 28.21 26.09
N GLY A 97 -9.74 28.20 25.62
CA GLY A 97 -9.38 28.56 24.25
C GLY A 97 -9.73 27.48 23.25
N THR A 98 -9.29 27.67 22.02
CA THR A 98 -9.44 26.70 20.92
C THR A 98 -8.04 26.35 20.42
N PRO A 99 -7.30 25.48 21.16
CA PRO A 99 -5.90 25.17 20.84
C PRO A 99 -5.77 24.45 19.52
N THR A 100 -4.75 24.79 18.75
CA THR A 100 -4.44 24.25 17.44
C THR A 100 -3.06 23.58 17.43
N GLY A 101 -2.00 24.29 17.07
CA GLY A 101 -0.64 23.77 17.09
C GLY A 101 -0.08 23.59 18.50
N ILE A 102 0.94 22.76 18.62
CA ILE A 102 1.68 22.51 19.86
C ILE A 102 3.13 22.21 19.52
N ALA A 103 4.06 22.74 20.29
CA ALA A 103 5.48 22.42 20.20
C ALA A 103 6.09 22.09 21.56
N PHE A 104 6.96 21.09 21.57
CA PHE A 104 7.82 20.78 22.69
C PHE A 104 9.03 21.73 22.70
N ASN A 105 9.29 22.38 23.83
CA ASN A 105 10.49 23.19 24.03
C ASN A 105 11.61 22.37 24.67
N SER A 106 12.66 22.12 23.93
CA SER A 106 13.86 21.42 24.43
C SER A 106 14.86 22.33 25.14
N SER A 107 14.67 23.67 25.10
CA SER A 107 15.54 24.61 25.78
C SER A 107 15.27 24.63 27.27
N THR A 108 16.32 24.63 28.06
CA THR A 108 16.26 24.74 29.52
C THR A 108 16.40 26.17 30.02
N THR A 109 16.51 27.15 29.14
CA THR A 109 16.74 28.57 29.47
C THR A 109 15.78 29.52 28.79
N ASP A 110 15.18 29.13 27.66
CA ASP A 110 14.35 30.00 26.84
C ASP A 110 12.87 29.78 27.11
N PHE A 111 12.06 30.72 26.68
CA PHE A 111 10.60 30.69 26.83
C PHE A 111 10.18 30.57 28.30
N VAL A 112 10.79 31.42 29.12
CA VAL A 112 10.58 31.43 30.58
C VAL A 112 9.19 31.96 30.92
N LEU A 113 8.45 31.20 31.74
CA LEU A 113 7.13 31.53 32.24
C LEU A 113 7.23 32.55 33.39
N ASN A 114 6.11 33.19 33.77
CA ASN A 114 6.07 34.22 34.79
C ASN A 114 6.61 33.77 36.16
N GLN A 115 6.61 32.48 36.48
CA GLN A 115 7.19 31.91 37.70
C GLN A 115 8.70 31.64 37.60
N GLY A 116 9.35 32.00 36.51
CA GLY A 116 10.80 31.96 36.40
C GLY A 116 11.40 30.65 35.90
N SER A 117 10.57 29.69 35.42
CA SER A 117 11.05 28.44 34.82
C SER A 117 10.64 28.37 33.34
N PRO A 118 11.42 27.70 32.46
CA PRO A 118 11.07 27.54 31.06
C PRO A 118 9.76 26.77 30.86
N ALA A 119 9.03 27.11 29.80
CA ALA A 119 7.94 26.30 29.30
C ALA A 119 8.46 24.94 28.83
N LEU A 120 7.67 23.90 29.01
CA LEU A 120 7.91 22.58 28.43
C LEU A 120 7.14 22.39 27.12
N PHE A 121 5.90 22.88 27.06
CA PHE A 121 5.07 22.90 25.87
C PHE A 121 4.50 24.29 25.63
N ILE A 122 4.42 24.65 24.35
CA ILE A 122 3.87 25.92 23.86
C ILE A 122 2.74 25.61 22.91
N PHE A 123 1.63 26.33 23.04
CA PHE A 123 0.39 26.12 22.30
C PHE A 123 -0.04 27.40 21.62
N ASP A 124 -0.59 27.31 20.44
CA ASP A 124 -1.33 28.40 19.82
C ASP A 124 -2.83 28.09 19.73
N ALA A 125 -3.65 29.10 19.46
CA ALA A 125 -5.09 28.95 19.41
C ALA A 125 -5.74 29.86 18.36
N LEU A 126 -6.94 29.47 17.92
CA LEU A 126 -7.72 30.23 16.92
C LEU A 126 -8.11 31.63 17.38
N ASP A 127 -8.12 31.90 18.67
CA ASP A 127 -8.45 33.23 19.23
C ASP A 127 -7.26 34.21 19.28
N GLY A 128 -6.13 33.83 18.65
CA GLY A 128 -4.94 34.66 18.55
C GLY A 128 -4.08 34.66 19.80
N THR A 129 -4.23 33.66 20.67
CA THR A 129 -3.36 33.48 21.84
C THR A 129 -2.22 32.51 21.58
N ILE A 130 -1.07 32.73 22.27
CA ILE A 130 -0.03 31.71 22.48
C ILE A 130 0.06 31.48 23.98
N SER A 131 -0.14 30.25 24.40
CA SER A 131 -0.05 29.82 25.80
C SER A 131 1.12 28.88 25.98
N ALA A 132 1.60 28.77 27.21
CA ALA A 132 2.73 27.90 27.53
C ALA A 132 2.55 27.23 28.90
N TRP A 133 3.15 26.05 29.06
CA TRP A 133 2.99 25.24 30.26
C TRP A 133 4.30 24.54 30.63
N ASN A 134 4.46 24.34 31.93
CA ASN A 134 5.40 23.38 32.52
C ASN A 134 4.79 22.72 33.75
N SER A 135 5.46 21.70 34.31
CA SER A 135 4.94 20.87 35.39
C SER A 135 4.68 21.60 36.72
N SER A 136 5.05 22.90 36.86
CA SER A 136 4.71 23.72 38.03
C SER A 136 3.30 24.33 37.93
N LEU A 137 2.64 24.22 36.77
CA LEU A 137 1.34 24.80 36.50
C LEU A 137 0.27 23.70 36.41
N THR A 138 -0.96 24.00 36.86
CA THR A 138 -2.14 23.15 36.57
C THR A 138 -2.64 23.39 35.17
N ASP A 139 -2.84 24.67 34.79
CA ASP A 139 -3.33 25.10 33.48
C ASP A 139 -2.22 25.83 32.72
N ALA A 140 -2.33 25.91 31.40
CA ALA A 140 -1.39 26.72 30.63
C ALA A 140 -1.57 28.21 30.92
N GLN A 141 -0.52 28.99 30.73
CA GLN A 141 -0.50 30.43 30.93
C GLN A 141 -0.44 31.14 29.58
N VAL A 142 -1.33 32.13 29.37
CA VAL A 142 -1.27 32.97 28.17
C VAL A 142 -0.03 33.84 28.24
N MET A 143 0.83 33.73 27.24
CA MET A 143 2.08 34.47 27.09
C MET A 143 1.97 35.56 26.03
N VAL A 144 1.18 35.33 24.99
CA VAL A 144 0.87 36.31 23.92
C VAL A 144 -0.63 36.37 23.72
N ASN A 145 -1.17 37.56 23.55
CA ASN A 145 -2.57 37.79 23.24
C ASN A 145 -2.72 38.79 22.09
N ASN A 146 -2.93 38.30 20.89
CA ASN A 146 -3.13 39.06 19.66
C ASN A 146 -4.60 39.01 19.19
N SER A 147 -5.52 38.67 20.09
CA SER A 147 -6.96 38.59 19.77
C SER A 147 -7.54 39.93 19.29
N THR A 148 -7.07 41.04 19.85
CA THR A 148 -7.53 42.37 19.46
C THR A 148 -7.08 42.80 18.07
N SER A 149 -6.00 42.22 17.55
CA SER A 149 -5.56 42.40 16.16
C SER A 149 -6.24 41.45 15.17
N GLY A 150 -7.10 40.55 15.66
CA GLY A 150 -7.80 39.54 14.83
C GLY A 150 -6.88 38.41 14.37
N ALA A 151 -5.79 38.12 15.06
CA ALA A 151 -4.93 36.99 14.74
C ALA A 151 -5.69 35.67 14.90
N VAL A 152 -5.46 34.73 13.98
CA VAL A 152 -5.99 33.36 14.01
C VAL A 152 -4.82 32.41 13.79
N TYR A 153 -4.33 31.83 14.88
CA TYR A 153 -3.21 30.89 14.82
C TYR A 153 -3.70 29.48 14.57
N THR A 154 -3.13 28.84 13.56
CA THR A 154 -3.58 27.50 13.10
C THR A 154 -2.48 26.45 13.16
N GLY A 155 -1.33 26.79 13.64
CA GLY A 155 -0.20 25.89 13.84
C GLY A 155 1.08 26.63 14.23
N LEU A 156 1.91 25.99 15.04
CA LEU A 156 3.17 26.60 15.49
C LEU A 156 4.33 25.59 15.50
N ALA A 157 5.54 26.14 15.38
CA ALA A 157 6.78 25.40 15.58
C ALA A 157 7.80 26.26 16.35
N ILE A 158 8.79 25.59 16.95
CA ILE A 158 10.01 26.25 17.46
C ILE A 158 11.11 26.04 16.43
N ASP A 159 11.76 27.12 16.01
CA ASP A 159 12.93 27.09 15.14
C ASP A 159 14.12 27.73 15.80
N SER A 160 15.32 27.42 15.32
CA SER A 160 16.60 27.92 15.83
C SER A 160 17.48 28.34 14.67
N ASN A 161 18.11 29.49 14.82
CA ASN A 161 19.17 29.96 13.92
C ASN A 161 20.36 30.50 14.70
N SER A 162 21.32 31.11 14.02
CA SER A 162 22.53 31.67 14.65
C SER A 162 22.25 32.82 15.63
N THR A 163 21.04 33.39 15.67
CA THR A 163 20.67 34.51 16.53
C THR A 163 19.82 34.09 17.73
N GLY A 164 19.30 32.87 17.77
CA GLY A 164 18.52 32.36 18.90
C GLY A 164 17.42 31.39 18.51
N ASN A 165 16.55 31.09 19.48
CA ASN A 165 15.34 30.29 19.29
C ASN A 165 14.12 31.20 19.08
N PHE A 166 13.19 30.78 18.28
CA PHE A 166 11.99 31.53 17.90
C PHE A 166 10.76 30.63 17.88
N ILE A 167 9.63 31.20 18.27
CA ILE A 167 8.32 30.62 17.97
C ILE A 167 7.88 31.15 16.60
N LEU A 168 7.50 30.26 15.72
CA LEU A 168 6.88 30.56 14.43
C LEU A 168 5.41 30.15 14.52
N ALA A 169 4.48 31.09 14.35
CA ALA A 169 3.04 30.85 14.42
C ALA A 169 2.36 31.18 13.09
N ALA A 170 1.65 30.22 12.50
CA ALA A 170 0.91 30.42 11.26
C ALA A 170 -0.33 31.25 11.53
N ASN A 171 -0.30 32.54 11.19
CA ASN A 171 -1.41 33.46 11.32
C ASN A 171 -2.25 33.42 10.03
N LEU A 172 -3.25 32.56 10.03
CA LEU A 172 -4.12 32.36 8.87
C LEU A 172 -4.83 33.65 8.45
N ALA A 173 -5.36 34.42 9.42
CA ALA A 173 -6.11 35.64 9.13
C ALA A 173 -5.26 36.75 8.54
N ALA A 174 -4.02 36.91 9.02
CA ALA A 174 -3.10 37.93 8.54
C ALA A 174 -2.29 37.51 7.30
N ASN A 175 -2.33 36.23 6.92
CA ASN A 175 -1.51 35.67 5.85
C ASN A 175 0.00 35.86 6.12
N THR A 176 0.43 35.62 7.36
CA THR A 176 1.82 35.75 7.81
C THR A 176 2.25 34.58 8.67
N ILE A 177 3.55 34.37 8.79
CA ILE A 177 4.14 33.67 9.93
C ILE A 177 4.54 34.72 10.93
N ASP A 178 3.86 34.78 12.08
CA ASP A 178 4.23 35.65 13.19
C ASP A 178 5.39 35.01 13.96
N VAL A 179 6.35 35.82 14.34
CA VAL A 179 7.59 35.36 14.98
C VAL A 179 7.70 35.96 16.36
N PHE A 180 8.05 35.15 17.36
CA PHE A 180 8.28 35.59 18.74
C PHE A 180 9.64 35.10 19.20
N ASP A 181 10.32 35.95 19.96
CA ASP A 181 11.61 35.64 20.56
C ASP A 181 11.47 34.73 21.81
N THR A 182 12.59 34.42 22.45
CA THR A 182 12.66 33.57 23.65
C THR A 182 11.95 34.16 24.90
N LYS A 183 11.48 35.41 24.84
CA LYS A 183 10.69 36.10 25.87
C LYS A 183 9.23 36.27 25.47
N PHE A 184 8.77 35.58 24.43
CA PHE A 184 7.45 35.73 23.83
C PHE A 184 7.18 37.13 23.27
N ALA A 185 8.20 37.95 23.05
CA ALA A 185 8.04 39.25 22.43
C ALA A 185 8.00 39.13 20.90
N PRO A 186 7.10 39.87 20.23
CA PRO A 186 7.04 39.84 18.76
C PRO A 186 8.35 40.35 18.19
N THR A 187 8.85 39.66 17.18
CA THR A 187 10.10 39.99 16.49
C THR A 187 9.95 39.70 14.98
N SER A 188 11.00 39.99 14.23
CA SER A 188 11.01 39.68 12.79
C SER A 188 12.35 39.10 12.37
N LEU A 189 12.31 38.17 11.46
CA LEU A 189 13.47 37.59 10.77
C LEU A 189 13.64 38.22 9.39
N SER A 190 14.85 38.17 8.85
CA SER A 190 15.23 38.92 7.64
C SER A 190 14.41 38.54 6.40
N GLY A 191 14.06 37.27 6.26
CA GLY A 191 13.32 36.73 5.10
C GLY A 191 11.80 36.81 5.22
N LYS A 192 11.25 37.06 6.42
CA LYS A 192 9.81 37.27 6.70
C LYS A 192 8.89 36.11 6.28
N PHE A 193 9.38 34.92 5.97
CA PHE A 193 8.63 33.77 5.49
C PHE A 193 7.67 34.11 4.32
N SER A 194 8.12 34.97 3.41
CA SER A 194 7.31 35.47 2.30
C SER A 194 7.63 34.77 0.98
N ASP A 195 6.59 34.42 0.23
CA ASP A 195 6.68 34.01 -1.17
C ASP A 195 5.88 34.99 -2.03
N PRO A 196 6.51 35.96 -2.68
CA PRO A 196 5.80 36.98 -3.47
C PRO A 196 5.11 36.43 -4.71
N THR A 197 5.39 35.17 -5.07
CA THR A 197 4.78 34.49 -6.21
C THR A 197 3.65 33.52 -5.83
N LEU A 198 3.34 33.41 -4.53
CA LEU A 198 2.21 32.61 -4.07
C LEU A 198 0.89 33.19 -4.62
N PRO A 199 0.01 32.38 -5.22
CA PRO A 199 -1.25 32.88 -5.73
C PRO A 199 -2.10 33.54 -4.65
N PRO A 200 -2.89 34.57 -4.99
CA PRO A 200 -3.76 35.25 -4.04
C PRO A 200 -4.76 34.28 -3.39
N GLY A 201 -5.12 34.54 -2.14
CA GLY A 201 -6.09 33.77 -1.38
C GLY A 201 -5.52 32.56 -0.63
N TYR A 202 -4.23 32.27 -0.78
CA TYR A 202 -3.56 31.27 0.04
C TYR A 202 -2.89 31.91 1.25
N ALA A 203 -3.03 31.26 2.41
CA ALA A 203 -2.40 31.70 3.65
C ALA A 203 -1.71 30.55 4.37
N PRO A 204 -0.70 30.84 5.22
CA PRO A 204 -0.07 29.83 6.08
C PRO A 204 -1.13 29.12 6.92
N PHE A 205 -1.14 27.80 6.88
CA PHE A 205 -2.10 26.96 7.58
C PHE A 205 -1.45 26.12 8.67
N ASN A 206 -0.17 25.75 8.48
CA ASN A 206 0.67 25.16 9.51
C ASN A 206 2.15 25.44 9.20
N VAL A 207 3.01 25.19 10.18
CA VAL A 207 4.46 25.31 10.09
C VAL A 207 5.14 24.16 10.82
N HIS A 208 6.14 23.53 10.19
CA HIS A 208 6.98 22.49 10.79
C HIS A 208 8.45 22.78 10.54
N VAL A 209 9.32 22.26 11.41
CA VAL A 209 10.77 22.39 11.28
C VAL A 209 11.43 21.01 11.22
N PHE A 210 12.16 20.75 10.15
CA PHE A 210 12.95 19.53 9.97
C PHE A 210 14.37 19.87 9.53
N ASN A 211 15.37 19.42 10.26
CA ASN A 211 16.79 19.58 9.89
C ASN A 211 17.17 21.04 9.57
N GLY A 212 16.70 21.99 10.38
CA GLY A 212 16.98 23.42 10.22
C GLY A 212 16.32 24.06 8.98
N ARG A 213 15.26 23.44 8.46
CA ARG A 213 14.42 23.98 7.39
C ARG A 213 13.00 24.11 7.88
N VAL A 214 12.39 25.25 7.54
CA VAL A 214 11.02 25.58 7.92
C VAL A 214 10.11 25.25 6.75
N TYR A 215 9.19 24.32 6.96
CA TYR A 215 8.14 23.93 6.01
C TYR A 215 6.87 24.67 6.37
N VAL A 216 6.34 25.45 5.44
CA VAL A 216 5.06 26.16 5.62
C VAL A 216 4.06 25.58 4.66
N MET A 217 2.95 25.06 5.20
CA MET A 217 1.80 24.57 4.46
C MET A 217 0.82 25.71 4.29
N TYR A 218 0.31 25.88 3.07
CA TYR A 218 -0.65 26.92 2.71
C TYR A 218 -1.96 26.29 2.27
N ALA A 219 -3.06 26.84 2.77
CA ALA A 219 -4.41 26.50 2.35
C ALA A 219 -5.10 27.68 1.66
N LEU A 220 -6.01 27.40 0.74
CA LEU A 220 -6.87 28.40 0.15
C LEU A 220 -7.86 28.88 1.22
N GLN A 221 -7.89 30.19 1.49
CA GLN A 221 -8.84 30.77 2.43
C GLN A 221 -10.19 31.06 1.79
N THR A 222 -11.24 31.04 2.60
CA THR A 222 -12.50 31.69 2.27
C THR A 222 -12.27 33.20 2.12
N ALA A 223 -12.97 33.84 1.20
CA ALA A 223 -12.84 35.27 0.95
C ALA A 223 -13.01 36.09 2.25
N GLY A 224 -12.09 37.03 2.46
CA GLY A 224 -12.07 37.88 3.67
C GLY A 224 -11.24 37.32 4.85
N GLY A 225 -10.37 36.34 4.59
CA GLY A 225 -9.46 35.80 5.63
C GLY A 225 -10.11 34.76 6.54
N GLY A 226 -11.19 34.12 6.09
CA GLY A 226 -11.92 33.09 6.84
C GLY A 226 -11.25 31.72 6.81
N PRO A 227 -11.94 30.67 7.30
CA PRO A 227 -11.40 29.31 7.38
C PRO A 227 -10.98 28.76 6.03
N PRO A 228 -10.15 27.69 5.99
CA PRO A 228 -9.72 27.06 4.76
C PRO A 228 -10.90 26.58 3.90
N THR A 229 -10.73 26.69 2.59
CA THR A 229 -11.66 26.14 1.60
C THR A 229 -11.01 24.89 0.99
N PRO A 230 -11.39 23.67 1.41
CA PRO A 230 -10.84 22.45 0.85
C PRO A 230 -11.19 22.29 -0.63
N GLY A 231 -10.29 21.71 -1.40
CA GLY A 231 -10.48 21.39 -2.81
C GLY A 231 -9.24 20.70 -3.39
N ALA A 232 -9.44 19.86 -4.39
CA ALA A 232 -8.32 19.20 -5.07
C ALA A 232 -7.38 20.25 -5.68
N GLY A 233 -6.10 20.16 -5.37
CA GLY A 233 -5.10 21.13 -5.79
C GLY A 233 -5.09 22.43 -4.95
N ALA A 234 -5.92 22.55 -3.93
CA ALA A 234 -5.97 23.73 -3.08
C ALA A 234 -4.93 23.66 -1.94
N GLY A 235 -3.66 23.75 -2.29
CA GLY A 235 -2.57 23.76 -1.32
C GLY A 235 -1.21 24.05 -1.94
N TYR A 236 -0.30 24.54 -1.11
CA TYR A 236 1.13 24.74 -1.44
C TYR A 236 1.99 24.37 -0.23
N ILE A 237 3.23 23.95 -0.49
CA ILE A 237 4.25 23.79 0.54
C ILE A 237 5.50 24.52 0.11
N ASN A 238 5.93 25.47 0.93
CA ASN A 238 7.19 26.18 0.76
C ASN A 238 8.20 25.76 1.82
N ILE A 239 9.47 25.84 1.47
CA ILE A 239 10.59 25.60 2.37
C ILE A 239 11.40 26.89 2.50
N PHE A 240 11.64 27.27 3.75
CA PHE A 240 12.45 28.43 4.12
C PHE A 240 13.67 28.00 4.94
N ASP A 241 14.66 28.87 5.02
CA ASP A 241 15.73 28.75 6.04
C ASP A 241 15.26 29.25 7.41
N GLY A 242 16.06 29.04 8.45
CA GLY A 242 15.76 29.53 9.81
C GLY A 242 15.78 31.05 9.97
N SER A 243 16.07 31.82 8.91
CA SER A 243 15.96 33.28 8.87
C SER A 243 14.73 33.74 8.09
N GLY A 244 13.90 32.82 7.62
CA GLY A 244 12.68 33.09 6.88
C GLY A 244 12.89 33.41 5.39
N ASN A 245 14.07 33.16 4.82
CA ASN A 245 14.31 33.34 3.39
C ASN A 245 13.75 32.11 2.62
N LEU A 246 13.01 32.38 1.55
CA LEU A 246 12.45 31.32 0.70
C LEU A 246 13.58 30.54 0.00
N LEU A 247 13.68 29.24 0.27
CA LEU A 247 14.61 28.35 -0.41
C LEU A 247 13.96 27.71 -1.63
N LYS A 248 12.69 27.30 -1.50
CA LYS A 248 11.99 26.61 -2.58
C LYS A 248 10.48 26.57 -2.33
N ARG A 249 9.68 26.74 -3.38
CA ARG A 249 8.31 26.23 -3.40
C ARG A 249 8.40 24.73 -3.76
N ALA A 250 8.21 23.88 -2.76
CA ALA A 250 8.44 22.44 -2.88
C ALA A 250 7.31 21.74 -3.64
N ILE A 251 6.05 22.03 -3.27
CA ILE A 251 4.88 21.39 -3.86
C ILE A 251 3.84 22.45 -4.17
N SER A 252 3.20 22.32 -5.34
CA SER A 252 2.16 23.24 -5.83
C SER A 252 0.95 22.45 -6.32
N GLY A 253 -0.20 22.62 -5.71
CA GLY A 253 -1.44 22.00 -6.16
C GLY A 253 -1.39 20.46 -6.21
N GLY A 254 -1.83 19.86 -7.32
CA GLY A 254 -1.82 18.41 -7.49
C GLY A 254 -2.71 17.69 -6.47
N ASN A 255 -2.13 16.79 -5.70
CA ASN A 255 -2.84 16.04 -4.65
C ASN A 255 -2.97 16.80 -3.32
N LEU A 256 -2.49 18.04 -3.22
CA LEU A 256 -2.68 18.85 -2.01
C LEU A 256 -4.14 19.31 -1.90
N ASN A 257 -4.68 19.24 -0.69
CA ASN A 257 -6.04 19.64 -0.36
C ASN A 257 -6.08 20.19 1.07
N ALA A 258 -5.79 21.49 1.21
CA ALA A 258 -5.55 22.13 2.51
C ALA A 258 -4.57 21.32 3.38
N PRO A 259 -3.28 21.18 2.98
CA PRO A 259 -2.30 20.38 3.72
C PRO A 259 -2.05 21.00 5.10
N TRP A 260 -1.93 20.13 6.15
CA TRP A 260 -1.66 20.60 7.51
C TRP A 260 -0.46 19.86 8.14
N GLY A 261 -0.61 18.58 8.48
CA GLY A 261 0.46 17.78 9.07
C GLY A 261 1.47 17.30 8.03
N VAL A 262 2.75 17.36 8.37
CA VAL A 262 3.83 16.81 7.54
C VAL A 262 4.83 16.04 8.38
N ALA A 263 5.40 14.96 7.84
CA ALA A 263 6.42 14.16 8.51
C ALA A 263 7.43 13.60 7.50
N ILE A 264 8.69 13.42 7.93
CA ILE A 264 9.68 12.65 7.16
C ILE A 264 9.61 11.20 7.61
N ALA A 265 9.30 10.31 6.70
CA ALA A 265 9.19 8.88 7.01
C ALA A 265 10.55 8.26 7.32
N PRO A 266 10.69 7.46 8.38
CA PRO A 266 11.90 6.67 8.61
C PRO A 266 12.05 5.62 7.50
N ALA A 267 13.28 5.19 7.23
CA ALA A 267 13.56 4.20 6.15
C ALA A 267 12.79 2.88 6.32
N SER A 268 12.35 2.55 7.53
CA SER A 268 11.56 1.36 7.85
C SER A 268 10.08 1.47 7.52
N PHE A 269 9.59 2.63 7.05
CA PHE A 269 8.17 2.87 6.77
C PHE A 269 7.73 2.35 5.39
N GLY A 270 8.02 1.09 5.10
CA GLY A 270 7.54 0.38 3.89
C GLY A 270 7.91 1.07 2.58
N ALA A 271 6.94 1.14 1.67
CA ALA A 271 7.15 1.69 0.32
C ALA A 271 7.54 3.17 0.29
N PHE A 272 7.19 3.92 1.31
CA PHE A 272 7.45 5.36 1.41
C PHE A 272 8.51 5.72 2.47
N GLY A 273 9.36 4.75 2.83
CA GLY A 273 10.51 5.01 3.71
C GLY A 273 11.45 6.07 3.13
N GLY A 274 11.79 7.10 3.92
CA GLY A 274 12.62 8.24 3.52
C GLY A 274 11.88 9.39 2.83
N ASP A 275 10.58 9.25 2.56
CA ASP A 275 9.78 10.25 1.85
C ASP A 275 9.18 11.32 2.78
N LEU A 276 8.80 12.46 2.20
CA LEU A 276 7.98 13.47 2.86
C LEU A 276 6.51 13.04 2.78
N LEU A 277 5.91 12.78 3.92
CA LEU A 277 4.47 12.53 4.04
C LEU A 277 3.74 13.85 4.27
N VAL A 278 2.60 14.02 3.61
CA VAL A 278 1.75 15.21 3.71
C VAL A 278 0.31 14.79 3.95
N GLY A 279 -0.23 15.16 5.11
CA GLY A 279 -1.63 14.97 5.49
C GLY A 279 -2.49 16.12 4.97
N ASN A 280 -3.58 15.78 4.33
CA ASN A 280 -4.58 16.73 3.84
C ASN A 280 -5.75 16.85 4.81
N PHE A 281 -5.98 18.03 5.34
CA PHE A 281 -7.20 18.33 6.09
C PHE A 281 -8.46 18.16 5.23
N GLY A 282 -8.38 18.51 3.94
CA GLY A 282 -9.56 18.63 3.09
C GLY A 282 -10.19 17.31 2.68
N ASP A 283 -9.40 16.27 2.43
CA ASP A 283 -9.89 14.94 2.01
C ASP A 283 -9.43 13.80 2.94
N GLY A 284 -8.65 14.11 3.97
CA GLY A 284 -8.19 13.13 4.95
C GLY A 284 -7.15 12.14 4.46
N THR A 285 -6.57 12.34 3.27
CA THR A 285 -5.55 11.45 2.70
C THR A 285 -4.15 11.84 3.16
N ILE A 286 -3.21 10.87 3.11
CA ILE A 286 -1.79 11.10 3.33
C ILE A 286 -1.06 10.79 2.03
N ASN A 287 -0.41 11.81 1.46
CA ASN A 287 0.37 11.71 0.24
C ASN A 287 1.86 11.60 0.55
N ALA A 288 2.58 10.77 -0.20
CA ALA A 288 4.03 10.63 -0.12
C ALA A 288 4.71 11.32 -1.29
N TYR A 289 5.71 12.13 -0.99
CA TYR A 289 6.53 12.84 -1.97
C TYR A 289 8.00 12.50 -1.73
N ASP A 290 8.75 12.32 -2.79
CA ASP A 290 10.21 12.16 -2.71
C ASP A 290 10.85 13.34 -1.96
N ALA A 291 11.56 13.08 -0.87
CA ALA A 291 12.09 14.14 0.00
C ALA A 291 13.17 15.02 -0.67
N SER A 292 13.76 14.59 -1.78
CA SER A 292 14.83 15.31 -2.50
C SER A 292 14.30 16.24 -3.59
N ASN A 293 13.32 15.78 -4.38
CA ASN A 293 12.81 16.50 -5.55
C ASN A 293 11.33 16.89 -5.44
N PHE A 294 10.60 16.37 -4.43
CA PHE A 294 9.18 16.60 -4.14
C PHE A 294 8.22 16.08 -5.21
N ALA A 295 8.65 15.11 -6.00
CA ALA A 295 7.77 14.39 -6.91
C ALA A 295 6.80 13.51 -6.11
N LEU A 296 5.52 13.51 -6.51
CA LEU A 296 4.50 12.62 -5.91
C LEU A 296 4.88 11.16 -6.17
N LYS A 297 4.92 10.34 -5.13
CA LYS A 297 5.16 8.90 -5.19
C LYS A 297 3.88 8.07 -5.03
N GLY A 298 2.88 8.61 -4.33
CA GLY A 298 1.60 7.95 -4.13
C GLY A 298 0.88 8.41 -2.87
N GLN A 299 -0.09 7.61 -2.44
CA GLN A 299 -0.87 7.81 -1.20
C GLN A 299 -0.75 6.55 -0.34
N LEU A 300 -0.85 6.70 0.98
CA LEU A 300 -0.95 5.56 1.88
C LEU A 300 -2.26 4.82 1.61
N GLN A 301 -2.18 3.51 1.39
CA GLN A 301 -3.32 2.66 1.02
C GLN A 301 -3.44 1.46 1.98
N ASP A 302 -4.64 0.90 2.08
CA ASP A 302 -4.86 -0.37 2.77
C ASP A 302 -4.42 -1.58 1.91
N ALA A 303 -4.64 -2.79 2.42
CA ALA A 303 -4.22 -4.03 1.77
C ALA A 303 -4.93 -4.32 0.41
N ILE A 304 -6.03 -3.63 0.12
CA ILE A 304 -6.77 -3.76 -1.14
C ILE A 304 -6.55 -2.57 -2.09
N GLY A 305 -5.60 -1.68 -1.76
CA GLY A 305 -5.23 -0.53 -2.58
C GLY A 305 -6.16 0.69 -2.44
N LYS A 306 -7.02 0.71 -1.42
CA LYS A 306 -7.87 1.87 -1.14
C LYS A 306 -7.07 2.88 -0.30
N PRO A 307 -7.07 4.19 -0.65
CA PRO A 307 -6.44 5.22 0.17
C PRO A 307 -6.98 5.21 1.61
N LEU A 308 -6.08 5.29 2.59
CA LEU A 308 -6.44 5.55 3.97
C LEU A 308 -6.95 6.99 4.07
N THR A 309 -8.14 7.17 4.67
CA THR A 309 -8.77 8.48 4.78
C THR A 309 -9.28 8.72 6.20
N ASN A 310 -8.95 9.87 6.77
CA ASN A 310 -9.42 10.32 8.08
C ASN A 310 -10.02 11.71 7.92
N ASP A 311 -11.34 11.83 8.09
CA ASP A 311 -12.05 13.11 7.94
C ASP A 311 -11.40 14.19 8.82
N ARG A 312 -11.10 15.35 8.22
CA ARG A 312 -10.40 16.45 8.88
C ARG A 312 -9.09 16.00 9.55
N LEU A 313 -8.21 15.39 8.75
CA LEU A 313 -6.88 14.98 9.19
C LEU A 313 -6.04 16.21 9.52
N TRP A 314 -5.49 16.21 10.73
CA TRP A 314 -4.66 17.30 11.25
C TRP A 314 -3.19 16.87 11.29
N GLU A 315 -2.69 16.51 12.48
CA GLU A 315 -1.29 16.16 12.66
C GLU A 315 -0.95 14.76 12.15
N ILE A 316 0.27 14.64 11.64
CA ILE A 316 0.95 13.36 11.42
C ILE A 316 2.38 13.46 11.93
N LEU A 317 2.80 12.52 12.75
CA LEU A 317 4.18 12.47 13.27
C LEU A 317 4.61 11.03 13.52
N PHE A 318 5.90 10.77 13.44
CA PHE A 318 6.45 9.48 13.85
C PHE A 318 6.73 9.42 15.34
N GLY A 319 6.56 8.25 15.94
CA GLY A 319 6.97 8.01 17.31
C GLY A 319 8.48 8.28 17.50
N GLN A 320 8.88 8.45 18.75
CA GLN A 320 10.28 8.61 19.15
C GLN A 320 10.60 7.58 20.22
N ASN A 321 11.88 7.20 20.35
CA ASN A 321 12.32 6.29 21.42
C ASN A 321 11.87 6.82 22.79
N GLY A 322 11.03 6.04 23.47
CA GLY A 322 10.39 6.41 24.75
C GLY A 322 8.95 6.88 24.62
N THR A 323 8.49 7.31 23.42
CA THR A 323 7.10 7.67 23.16
C THR A 323 6.65 7.22 21.79
N GLY A 324 6.00 6.07 21.72
CA GLY A 324 5.60 5.44 20.48
C GLY A 324 6.76 4.75 19.77
N ASP A 325 6.42 3.95 18.77
CA ASP A 325 7.39 3.27 17.92
C ASP A 325 7.88 4.22 16.82
N PRO A 326 9.20 4.41 16.63
CA PRO A 326 9.76 5.26 15.58
C PRO A 326 9.38 4.84 14.16
N GLY A 327 8.98 3.58 13.93
CA GLY A 327 8.47 3.09 12.65
C GLY A 327 6.98 3.30 12.43
N THR A 328 6.27 3.86 13.41
CA THR A 328 4.82 4.06 13.41
C THR A 328 4.48 5.54 13.23
N LEU A 329 3.63 5.84 12.24
CA LEU A 329 3.05 7.15 12.02
C LEU A 329 1.81 7.30 12.90
N TYR A 330 1.76 8.30 13.76
CA TYR A 330 0.60 8.68 14.55
C TYR A 330 -0.12 9.84 13.89
N PHE A 331 -1.44 9.92 14.07
CA PHE A 331 -2.24 10.99 13.48
C PHE A 331 -3.38 11.44 14.41
N SER A 332 -3.79 12.69 14.29
CA SER A 332 -5.00 13.25 14.87
C SER A 332 -5.99 13.65 13.78
N ALA A 333 -7.29 13.55 14.04
CA ALA A 333 -8.34 13.91 13.10
C ALA A 333 -9.61 14.41 13.81
N GLY A 334 -10.16 15.52 13.30
CA GLY A 334 -11.43 16.10 13.75
C GLY A 334 -12.62 15.49 13.02
N ILE A 335 -12.86 14.18 13.22
CA ILE A 335 -13.87 13.43 12.50
C ILE A 335 -15.28 14.00 12.67
N ASN A 336 -16.23 13.60 11.79
CA ASN A 336 -17.61 14.10 11.76
C ASN A 336 -17.69 15.63 11.57
N ASN A 337 -16.88 16.16 10.64
CA ASN A 337 -16.75 17.61 10.41
C ASN A 337 -16.41 18.36 11.70
N GLU A 338 -15.32 17.94 12.35
CA GLU A 338 -14.73 18.56 13.56
C GLU A 338 -15.61 18.46 14.84
N LYS A 339 -16.69 17.65 14.82
CA LYS A 339 -17.57 17.43 15.98
C LYS A 339 -17.17 16.22 16.82
N GLY A 340 -16.28 15.37 16.31
CA GLY A 340 -15.71 14.23 16.99
C GLY A 340 -14.20 14.29 16.98
N GLY A 341 -13.57 13.27 17.55
CA GLY A 341 -12.12 13.19 17.63
C GLY A 341 -11.60 11.77 17.48
N LEU A 342 -10.46 11.66 16.79
CA LEU A 342 -9.74 10.43 16.60
C LEU A 342 -8.23 10.69 16.72
N PHE A 343 -7.56 9.87 17.52
CA PHE A 343 -6.13 9.70 17.52
C PHE A 343 -5.81 8.25 17.16
N GLY A 344 -4.93 8.03 16.20
CA GLY A 344 -4.63 6.70 15.70
C GLY A 344 -3.18 6.54 15.28
N SER A 345 -2.86 5.32 14.82
CA SER A 345 -1.55 4.95 14.31
C SER A 345 -1.66 4.25 12.96
N ILE A 346 -0.62 4.41 12.15
CA ILE A 346 -0.48 3.77 10.84
C ILE A 346 0.90 3.12 10.78
N THR A 347 0.94 1.84 10.46
CA THR A 347 2.17 1.06 10.28
C THR A 347 2.25 0.51 8.87
N ALA A 348 3.46 0.39 8.33
CA ALA A 348 3.64 -0.35 7.09
C ALA A 348 3.22 -1.80 7.30
N ALA A 349 2.37 -2.32 6.41
CA ALA A 349 2.05 -3.73 6.44
C ALA A 349 3.32 -4.54 6.15
N SER A 350 3.52 -5.62 6.88
CA SER A 350 4.59 -6.56 6.53
C SER A 350 4.40 -7.00 5.08
N PRO A 351 5.45 -7.05 4.26
CA PRO A 351 5.31 -7.54 2.89
C PRO A 351 4.70 -8.94 2.94
N VAL A 352 3.55 -9.10 2.31
CA VAL A 352 2.99 -10.43 2.07
C VAL A 352 3.95 -11.09 1.10
N VAL A 353 4.85 -11.93 1.59
CA VAL A 353 5.68 -12.76 0.73
C VAL A 353 4.71 -13.71 0.03
N ALA A 354 4.55 -13.55 -1.29
CA ALA A 354 3.67 -14.41 -2.06
C ALA A 354 4.03 -15.88 -1.78
N GLY A 355 3.00 -16.71 -1.60
CA GLY A 355 3.21 -18.15 -1.46
C GLY A 355 3.95 -18.68 -2.68
N ASP A 356 4.96 -19.50 -2.45
CA ASP A 356 5.80 -20.12 -3.47
C ASP A 356 6.02 -21.60 -3.12
N PHE A 357 6.64 -22.36 -4.00
CA PHE A 357 6.98 -23.76 -3.75
C PHE A 357 8.34 -24.12 -4.30
N GLN A 358 8.94 -25.15 -3.74
CA GLN A 358 10.18 -25.77 -4.25
C GLN A 358 9.83 -27.05 -4.98
N LEU A 359 10.51 -27.30 -6.11
CA LEU A 359 10.37 -28.51 -6.92
C LEU A 359 11.64 -29.34 -6.83
N ALA A 360 11.50 -30.62 -6.51
CA ALA A 360 12.61 -31.55 -6.50
C ALA A 360 12.24 -32.91 -7.10
N VAL A 361 13.23 -33.66 -7.59
CA VAL A 361 13.13 -35.06 -8.00
C VAL A 361 13.93 -35.94 -7.05
N SER A 362 13.49 -37.18 -6.84
CA SER A 362 14.08 -38.10 -5.86
C SER A 362 15.49 -38.59 -6.20
N ALA A 363 15.89 -38.47 -7.49
CA ALA A 363 17.24 -38.81 -7.94
C ALA A 363 17.66 -37.93 -9.13
N PRO A 364 18.95 -37.59 -9.25
CA PRO A 364 19.50 -36.82 -10.35
C PRO A 364 19.60 -37.59 -11.67
N SER A 365 19.38 -38.90 -11.64
CA SER A 365 19.43 -39.79 -12.80
C SER A 365 18.42 -40.93 -12.69
N LEU A 366 17.92 -41.39 -13.83
CA LEU A 366 17.06 -42.57 -14.00
C LEU A 366 17.62 -43.42 -15.14
N THR A 367 17.93 -44.70 -14.87
CA THR A 367 18.34 -45.67 -15.90
C THR A 367 17.20 -46.64 -16.13
N ILE A 368 16.83 -46.84 -17.37
CA ILE A 368 15.74 -47.76 -17.79
C ILE A 368 16.23 -48.66 -18.92
N ALA A 369 15.85 -49.94 -18.88
CA ALA A 369 16.05 -50.86 -20.00
C ALA A 369 14.99 -50.65 -21.07
N GLN A 370 15.29 -51.03 -22.33
CA GLN A 370 14.31 -50.97 -23.41
C GLN A 370 13.05 -51.79 -23.06
N GLY A 371 11.87 -51.18 -23.25
CA GLY A 371 10.58 -51.81 -22.97
C GLY A 371 10.20 -51.87 -21.49
N VAL A 372 11.01 -51.35 -20.58
CA VAL A 372 10.74 -51.30 -19.14
C VAL A 372 10.40 -49.86 -18.72
N ALA A 373 9.34 -49.69 -17.93
CA ALA A 373 9.03 -48.40 -17.37
C ALA A 373 9.92 -48.09 -16.16
N GLY A 374 10.38 -46.84 -16.04
CA GLY A 374 11.09 -46.34 -14.88
C GLY A 374 10.26 -45.29 -14.13
N THR A 375 10.49 -45.14 -12.83
CA THR A 375 9.75 -44.18 -11.99
C THR A 375 10.70 -43.30 -11.19
N LEU A 376 10.29 -42.06 -10.98
CA LEU A 376 10.88 -41.08 -10.05
C LEU A 376 9.78 -40.44 -9.20
N GLN A 377 10.07 -40.14 -7.95
CA GLN A 377 9.21 -39.25 -7.16
C GLN A 377 9.54 -37.80 -7.49
N VAL A 378 8.50 -37.00 -7.69
CA VAL A 378 8.57 -35.54 -7.82
C VAL A 378 7.89 -34.95 -6.60
N SER A 379 8.59 -34.07 -5.91
CA SER A 379 8.10 -33.43 -4.69
C SER A 379 7.92 -31.93 -4.89
N VAL A 380 6.82 -31.41 -4.38
CA VAL A 380 6.46 -29.98 -4.32
C VAL A 380 6.34 -29.60 -2.86
N ALA A 381 7.28 -28.79 -2.35
CA ALA A 381 7.32 -28.34 -0.96
C ALA A 381 6.87 -26.88 -0.90
N PRO A 382 5.79 -26.54 -0.14
CA PRO A 382 5.29 -25.17 -0.07
C PRO A 382 6.22 -24.27 0.75
N THR A 383 6.31 -23.01 0.35
CA THR A 383 6.92 -21.94 1.12
C THR A 383 5.93 -20.79 1.26
N ASN A 384 6.04 -19.99 2.33
CA ASN A 384 5.20 -18.82 2.59
C ASN A 384 3.68 -19.11 2.51
N GLY A 385 3.23 -20.27 3.02
CA GLY A 385 1.81 -20.62 3.05
C GLY A 385 1.19 -20.98 1.71
N PHE A 386 1.98 -21.33 0.70
CA PHE A 386 1.48 -21.78 -0.60
C PHE A 386 0.60 -23.03 -0.47
N ASN A 387 -0.61 -22.97 -1.01
CA ASN A 387 -1.60 -24.06 -0.92
C ASN A 387 -2.42 -24.26 -2.20
N ALA A 388 -1.97 -23.68 -3.32
CA ALA A 388 -2.66 -23.80 -4.61
C ALA A 388 -2.26 -25.10 -5.36
N PRO A 389 -3.11 -25.60 -6.29
CA PRO A 389 -2.77 -26.73 -7.13
C PRO A 389 -1.58 -26.42 -8.04
N VAL A 390 -0.66 -27.39 -8.15
CA VAL A 390 0.52 -27.35 -9.02
C VAL A 390 0.41 -28.41 -10.09
N SER A 391 0.40 -28.01 -11.34
CA SER A 391 0.38 -28.89 -12.51
C SER A 391 1.82 -29.29 -12.88
N LEU A 392 2.02 -30.57 -13.23
CA LEU A 392 3.32 -31.14 -13.56
C LEU A 392 3.40 -31.49 -15.04
N SER A 393 4.54 -31.22 -15.66
CA SER A 393 4.83 -31.58 -17.06
C SER A 393 6.28 -31.99 -17.24
N VAL A 394 6.59 -32.65 -18.36
CA VAL A 394 7.94 -33.11 -18.72
C VAL A 394 8.28 -32.69 -20.13
N SER A 395 9.53 -32.31 -20.33
CA SER A 395 10.12 -32.05 -21.65
C SER A 395 11.51 -32.70 -21.77
N GLY A 396 12.03 -32.84 -22.99
CA GLY A 396 13.36 -33.42 -23.24
C GLY A 396 13.42 -34.94 -23.24
N LEU A 397 12.26 -35.63 -23.31
CA LEU A 397 12.24 -37.09 -23.50
C LEU A 397 12.74 -37.49 -24.89
N PRO A 398 13.50 -38.60 -25.02
CA PRO A 398 13.87 -39.14 -26.33
C PRO A 398 12.63 -39.58 -27.15
N THR A 399 12.81 -39.62 -28.46
CA THR A 399 11.75 -40.10 -29.36
C THR A 399 11.35 -41.55 -28.99
N GLY A 400 10.05 -41.83 -28.95
CA GLY A 400 9.50 -43.12 -28.59
C GLY A 400 9.27 -43.34 -27.10
N PHE A 401 9.43 -42.27 -26.26
CA PHE A 401 9.07 -42.31 -24.85
C PHE A 401 7.86 -41.44 -24.55
N THR A 402 7.08 -41.89 -23.58
CA THR A 402 5.94 -41.16 -23.00
C THR A 402 6.11 -41.02 -21.49
N PHE A 403 5.40 -40.09 -20.90
CA PHE A 403 5.38 -39.92 -19.45
C PHE A 403 3.98 -39.82 -18.89
N GLN A 404 3.84 -40.15 -17.61
CA GLN A 404 2.63 -39.98 -16.83
C GLN A 404 2.96 -39.56 -15.41
N PHE A 405 2.24 -38.58 -14.88
CA PHE A 405 2.26 -38.26 -13.44
C PHE A 405 1.07 -38.88 -12.73
N SER A 406 1.30 -39.43 -11.57
CA SER A 406 0.25 -39.93 -10.68
C SER A 406 0.44 -39.36 -9.26
N PRO A 407 -0.38 -38.38 -8.83
CA PRO A 407 -1.42 -37.65 -9.60
C PRO A 407 -0.80 -36.64 -10.60
N PRO A 408 -1.56 -36.19 -11.63
CA PRO A 408 -1.07 -35.24 -12.63
C PRO A 408 -0.89 -33.80 -12.09
N SER A 409 -1.52 -33.48 -10.97
CA SER A 409 -1.32 -32.26 -10.21
C SER A 409 -1.32 -32.56 -8.72
N VAL A 410 -0.60 -31.75 -7.94
CA VAL A 410 -0.51 -31.88 -6.49
C VAL A 410 -0.87 -30.56 -5.82
N THR A 411 -1.48 -30.64 -4.64
CA THR A 411 -1.76 -29.45 -3.80
C THR A 411 -1.05 -29.61 -2.47
N PRO A 412 -0.01 -28.82 -2.20
CA PRO A 412 0.75 -28.90 -0.95
C PRO A 412 -0.01 -28.15 0.17
N ALA A 413 -1.03 -28.80 0.75
CA ALA A 413 -1.83 -28.25 1.83
C ALA A 413 -1.11 -28.34 3.18
N GLY A 414 -0.25 -27.37 3.47
CA GLY A 414 0.51 -27.27 4.72
C GLY A 414 1.71 -28.19 4.85
N GLY A 415 2.06 -28.97 3.82
CA GLY A 415 3.19 -29.88 3.78
C GLY A 415 3.61 -30.26 2.38
N GLN A 416 4.72 -30.98 2.25
CA GLN A 416 5.20 -31.48 0.97
C GLN A 416 4.17 -32.41 0.33
N ALA A 417 3.88 -32.20 -0.96
CA ALA A 417 3.04 -33.07 -1.78
C ALA A 417 3.91 -33.77 -2.85
N ASN A 418 3.58 -35.05 -3.15
CA ASN A 418 4.37 -35.87 -4.05
C ASN A 418 3.54 -36.41 -5.21
N ALA A 419 4.16 -36.55 -6.37
CA ALA A 419 3.65 -37.26 -7.52
C ALA A 419 4.71 -38.26 -8.02
N THR A 420 4.25 -39.41 -8.51
CA THR A 420 5.12 -40.37 -9.18
C THR A 420 5.17 -40.05 -10.67
N LEU A 421 6.34 -39.74 -11.20
CA LEU A 421 6.61 -39.67 -12.64
C LEU A 421 6.96 -41.07 -13.13
N THR A 422 6.19 -41.59 -14.07
CA THR A 422 6.48 -42.84 -14.79
C THR A 422 6.89 -42.48 -16.22
N ILE A 423 8.03 -42.99 -16.66
CA ILE A 423 8.50 -42.87 -18.05
C ILE A 423 8.53 -44.27 -18.65
N SER A 424 7.89 -44.43 -19.82
CA SER A 424 7.78 -45.73 -20.53
C SER A 424 8.04 -45.56 -22.03
N ALA A 425 8.56 -46.59 -22.66
CA ALA A 425 8.61 -46.62 -24.09
C ALA A 425 7.16 -46.67 -24.66
N SER A 426 6.92 -45.94 -25.75
CA SER A 426 5.64 -46.01 -26.44
C SER A 426 5.41 -47.47 -26.90
N ALA A 427 4.25 -48.01 -26.56
CA ALA A 427 3.91 -49.35 -26.99
C ALA A 427 3.98 -49.42 -28.53
N SER A 428 4.85 -50.26 -29.03
CA SER A 428 4.78 -50.67 -30.44
C SER A 428 3.42 -51.36 -30.65
N THR A 429 2.57 -50.84 -31.51
CA THR A 429 1.38 -51.53 -31.95
C THR A 429 1.84 -52.71 -32.82
N GLY A 430 2.31 -53.79 -32.16
CA GLY A 430 2.65 -55.03 -32.81
C GLY A 430 1.38 -55.63 -33.46
N GLN A 431 1.42 -55.78 -34.77
CA GLN A 431 0.45 -56.55 -35.52
C GLN A 431 0.36 -57.93 -34.92
N PRO A 432 -0.85 -58.49 -34.64
CA PRO A 432 -0.93 -59.88 -34.16
C PRO A 432 -0.39 -60.83 -35.21
N PRO A 433 0.26 -61.94 -34.82
CA PRO A 433 0.82 -62.91 -35.77
C PRO A 433 -0.31 -63.51 -36.63
N THR A 434 -0.17 -63.38 -37.94
CA THR A 434 -1.00 -64.13 -38.95
C THR A 434 -0.66 -65.58 -38.84
N GLY A 435 -1.60 -66.37 -38.35
CA GLY A 435 -1.47 -67.84 -38.37
C GLY A 435 -2.73 -68.54 -37.94
N TYR A 436 -3.26 -69.25 -38.94
CA TYR A 436 -4.28 -70.34 -38.95
C TYR A 436 -5.72 -69.94 -39.21
N LEU A 437 -6.08 -70.22 -40.49
CA LEU A 437 -7.43 -70.45 -40.94
C LEU A 437 -7.99 -71.69 -40.21
N ALA A 438 -9.11 -71.52 -39.53
CA ALA A 438 -10.00 -72.58 -39.21
C ALA A 438 -11.45 -72.12 -39.57
N SER A 439 -11.95 -72.71 -40.63
CA SER A 439 -13.37 -72.56 -41.06
C SER A 439 -14.27 -73.27 -40.08
N SER A 440 -15.31 -72.68 -39.60
CA SER A 440 -16.54 -73.36 -39.25
C SER A 440 -17.73 -72.43 -39.37
N ARG A 441 -18.69 -73.01 -40.10
CA ARG A 441 -19.99 -72.46 -40.47
C ARG A 441 -20.89 -72.09 -39.28
N GLY A 442 -21.67 -71.06 -39.48
CA GLY A 442 -23.14 -71.14 -39.25
C GLY A 442 -23.62 -70.66 -37.90
N SER A 443 -24.31 -69.60 -37.84
CA SER A 443 -25.77 -69.56 -37.68
C SER A 443 -26.22 -68.16 -37.33
N SER A 444 -27.17 -67.69 -38.07
CA SER A 444 -28.01 -66.53 -37.88
C SER A 444 -28.76 -66.55 -36.54
N HIS A 445 -28.88 -65.45 -35.86
CA HIS A 445 -30.15 -65.01 -35.30
C HIS A 445 -30.19 -63.47 -35.08
N ILE A 446 -31.27 -62.96 -35.61
CA ILE A 446 -31.84 -61.60 -35.61
C ILE A 446 -32.41 -61.26 -34.22
N SER A 447 -32.48 -59.99 -33.97
CA SER A 447 -33.45 -59.28 -33.09
C SER A 447 -32.77 -58.55 -31.89
N GLN A 448 -33.12 -57.34 -31.51
CA GLN A 448 -34.15 -56.38 -31.87
C GLN A 448 -33.77 -55.03 -31.29
N ILE A 449 -34.21 -54.01 -31.96
CA ILE A 449 -34.28 -52.64 -31.60
C ILE A 449 -35.15 -52.41 -30.35
N VAL A 450 -34.72 -51.64 -29.38
CA VAL A 450 -35.67 -50.88 -28.58
C VAL A 450 -35.13 -49.43 -28.45
N ARG A 451 -35.91 -48.55 -29.08
CA ARG A 451 -35.96 -47.11 -28.83
C ARG A 451 -36.83 -46.88 -27.61
N MET A 452 -36.50 -45.82 -26.87
CA MET A 452 -37.39 -44.88 -26.15
C MET A 452 -36.56 -44.23 -25.08
N GLY A 453 -36.61 -42.99 -24.81
CA GLY A 453 -37.55 -41.92 -25.08
C GLY A 453 -37.19 -40.75 -24.20
N THR A 454 -37.36 -39.63 -24.75
CA THR A 454 -37.33 -38.30 -24.14
C THR A 454 -38.23 -38.19 -22.91
N LEU A 455 -37.84 -37.38 -21.94
CA LEU A 455 -38.77 -36.55 -21.15
C LEU A 455 -38.01 -35.45 -20.38
N PHE A 456 -38.22 -34.22 -20.77
CA PHE A 456 -38.20 -33.02 -19.93
C PHE A 456 -39.43 -33.02 -19.01
N PRO A 457 -39.40 -32.38 -17.87
CA PRO A 457 -40.37 -31.30 -17.72
C PRO A 457 -39.80 -30.00 -17.20
N LEU A 458 -40.36 -28.97 -17.77
CA LEU A 458 -40.54 -27.63 -17.30
C LEU A 458 -41.37 -27.56 -15.99
N GLY A 459 -41.20 -26.54 -15.24
CA GLY A 459 -42.13 -26.03 -14.24
C GLY A 459 -41.43 -25.11 -13.28
N LEU A 460 -41.79 -24.02 -12.97
CA LEU A 460 -42.81 -22.98 -13.12
C LEU A 460 -42.51 -21.91 -12.11
N ALA A 461 -42.40 -20.75 -12.53
CA ALA A 461 -42.79 -19.44 -12.11
C ALA A 461 -43.60 -19.27 -10.80
N GLY A 462 -43.37 -18.17 -10.15
CA GLY A 462 -44.24 -17.51 -9.17
C GLY A 462 -43.53 -16.36 -8.51
N LEU A 463 -43.73 -15.15 -8.96
CA LEU A 463 -44.70 -14.14 -8.53
C LEU A 463 -44.53 -13.76 -7.06
N LEU A 464 -44.49 -12.56 -6.62
CA LEU A 464 -45.08 -11.30 -6.97
C LEU A 464 -44.62 -10.15 -6.04
N ARG A 465 -44.54 -8.97 -6.59
CA ARG A 465 -45.09 -7.64 -6.24
C ARG A 465 -44.36 -6.78 -5.18
N MET A 466 -43.93 -5.71 -5.72
CA MET A 466 -44.45 -4.33 -5.72
C MET A 466 -44.23 -3.52 -4.45
N TRP A 467 -43.60 -2.36 -4.55
CA TRP A 467 -44.26 -1.09 -4.52
C TRP A 467 -43.38 0.08 -4.99
N THR A 468 -43.99 0.88 -5.72
CA THR A 468 -43.74 2.09 -6.48
C THR A 468 -43.50 3.33 -5.63
N LYS A 469 -42.77 4.32 -6.12
CA LYS A 469 -43.13 5.70 -6.54
C LYS A 469 -41.88 6.58 -6.40
N ARG A 470 -41.52 7.39 -7.31
CA ARG A 470 -41.98 8.35 -8.27
C ARG A 470 -41.01 9.54 -8.33
N LYS A 471 -40.72 9.95 -9.55
CA LYS A 471 -40.49 11.29 -10.13
C LYS A 471 -39.11 11.89 -9.95
N SER A 472 -38.49 12.55 -10.94
CA SER A 472 -38.88 13.06 -12.25
C SER A 472 -37.69 13.81 -12.88
N ARG A 473 -37.57 13.68 -14.25
CA ARG A 473 -37.12 14.67 -15.25
C ARG A 473 -35.64 14.84 -15.55
N ARG A 474 -35.31 14.40 -16.74
CA ARG A 474 -34.99 15.13 -18.03
C ARG A 474 -33.57 15.70 -18.05
N LYS A 475 -32.81 15.43 -19.02
CA LYS A 475 -32.64 15.34 -20.48
C LYS A 475 -31.17 15.72 -20.67
N TYR A 476 -30.36 15.17 -21.45
CA TYR A 476 -30.19 15.15 -22.90
C TYR A 476 -29.11 14.15 -23.32
N LEU A 477 -29.37 13.57 -24.40
CA LEU A 477 -28.71 12.80 -25.41
C LEU A 477 -27.40 13.45 -25.91
N THR A 478 -26.32 12.68 -26.08
CA THR A 478 -25.48 12.76 -27.28
C THR A 478 -24.73 11.44 -27.50
N ILE A 479 -24.86 10.93 -28.70
CA ILE A 479 -24.35 9.73 -29.32
C ILE A 479 -22.97 10.03 -29.88
N CYS A 480 -22.06 9.06 -29.74
CA CYS A 480 -20.98 8.68 -30.70
C CYS A 480 -20.24 7.52 -30.05
N GLY A 481 -20.18 6.32 -30.53
CA GLY A 481 -19.82 5.84 -31.85
C GLY A 481 -18.48 5.16 -31.73
N GLY A 482 -18.42 3.83 -31.87
CA GLY A 482 -17.11 3.22 -32.01
C GLY A 482 -17.03 1.72 -31.66
N THR A 483 -17.34 0.89 -32.64
CA THR A 483 -16.68 -0.35 -33.09
C THR A 483 -16.55 -1.54 -32.12
N LEU A 484 -17.43 -2.52 -32.35
CA LEU A 484 -17.23 -3.95 -32.04
C LEU A 484 -16.24 -4.59 -33.04
N PRO A 485 -15.41 -5.54 -32.64
CA PRO A 485 -14.87 -6.53 -33.56
C PRO A 485 -15.77 -7.78 -33.61
N LEU A 486 -16.14 -8.15 -34.83
CA LEU A 486 -16.82 -9.36 -35.21
C LEU A 486 -15.99 -10.62 -34.83
N LEU A 487 -16.63 -11.55 -34.15
CA LEU A 487 -16.17 -12.95 -34.05
C LEU A 487 -16.76 -13.77 -35.21
N ALA A 488 -15.92 -14.16 -36.15
CA ALA A 488 -16.30 -15.02 -37.27
C ALA A 488 -16.37 -16.47 -36.79
N ILE A 489 -17.56 -17.05 -36.82
CA ILE A 489 -17.78 -18.47 -36.66
C ILE A 489 -17.74 -19.09 -38.06
N MET A 490 -16.74 -19.93 -38.32
CA MET A 490 -16.59 -20.70 -39.55
C MET A 490 -17.25 -22.08 -39.38
N LEU A 491 -18.42 -22.26 -39.96
CA LEU A 491 -19.03 -23.60 -40.13
C LEU A 491 -18.29 -24.32 -41.28
N MET A 492 -17.69 -25.46 -40.97
CA MET A 492 -17.21 -26.40 -41.97
C MET A 492 -18.29 -27.46 -42.25
N LEU A 493 -18.84 -27.42 -43.43
CA LEU A 493 -19.68 -28.45 -43.98
C LEU A 493 -18.82 -29.64 -44.41
N GLY A 494 -19.16 -30.82 -43.91
CA GLY A 494 -18.52 -32.07 -44.29
C GLY A 494 -18.88 -32.52 -45.72
N GLY A 495 -17.83 -32.78 -46.51
CA GLY A 495 -17.95 -33.50 -47.77
C GLY A 495 -17.45 -34.94 -47.60
N CYS A 496 -18.30 -35.93 -47.80
CA CYS A 496 -17.90 -37.32 -47.98
C CYS A 496 -17.19 -37.49 -49.33
N SER A 497 -15.92 -37.89 -49.27
CA SER A 497 -15.22 -38.43 -50.44
C SER A 497 -14.73 -39.84 -50.10
N ALA A 498 -15.22 -40.81 -50.79
CA ALA A 498 -14.69 -42.16 -50.77
C ALA A 498 -13.29 -42.17 -51.38
N SER A 499 -12.30 -42.53 -50.59
CA SER A 499 -10.91 -42.75 -51.07
C SER A 499 -10.58 -44.24 -51.02
N THR A 500 -10.19 -44.72 -52.15
CA THR A 500 -9.59 -46.00 -52.44
C THR A 500 -8.36 -46.26 -51.57
N THR A 501 -8.36 -47.40 -50.89
CA THR A 501 -7.22 -47.93 -50.14
C THR A 501 -6.06 -48.24 -51.08
N SER A 502 -5.02 -47.41 -51.04
CA SER A 502 -3.68 -47.81 -51.45
C SER A 502 -2.89 -48.23 -50.21
N SER A 503 -2.57 -49.49 -50.10
CA SER A 503 -1.65 -50.03 -49.09
C SER A 503 -0.25 -49.53 -49.35
N THR A 504 0.20 -48.52 -48.55
CA THR A 504 1.61 -48.21 -48.42
C THR A 504 2.26 -49.21 -47.46
N PRO A 505 3.46 -49.72 -47.76
CA PRO A 505 4.15 -50.64 -46.86
C PRO A 505 4.53 -49.93 -45.57
N SER A 506 4.19 -50.51 -44.41
CA SER A 506 4.54 -50.03 -43.10
C SER A 506 6.08 -50.03 -42.94
N THR A 507 6.64 -48.84 -42.79
CA THR A 507 8.02 -48.67 -42.33
C THR A 507 8.16 -49.31 -40.94
N PRO A 508 9.18 -50.12 -40.68
CA PRO A 508 9.43 -50.69 -39.37
C PRO A 508 9.63 -49.53 -38.37
N SER A 509 8.99 -49.65 -37.19
CA SER A 509 9.16 -48.72 -36.09
C SER A 509 10.66 -48.57 -35.81
N ALA A 510 11.14 -47.33 -35.84
CA ALA A 510 12.52 -47.03 -35.51
C ALA A 510 12.85 -47.60 -34.11
N PRO A 511 14.01 -48.24 -33.90
CA PRO A 511 14.40 -48.71 -32.58
C PRO A 511 14.47 -47.52 -31.61
N VAL A 512 14.00 -47.75 -30.39
CA VAL A 512 14.08 -46.78 -29.32
C VAL A 512 15.55 -46.38 -29.11
N ALA A 513 15.83 -45.09 -29.19
CA ALA A 513 17.21 -44.61 -29.09
C ALA A 513 17.82 -44.95 -27.72
N THR A 514 18.94 -45.66 -27.72
CA THR A 514 19.79 -45.86 -26.53
C THR A 514 20.63 -44.61 -26.31
N GLY A 515 20.94 -44.27 -25.07
CA GLY A 515 21.77 -43.11 -24.72
C GLY A 515 21.25 -42.32 -23.53
N THR A 516 21.92 -41.22 -23.25
CA THR A 516 21.53 -40.32 -22.13
C THR A 516 20.93 -39.02 -22.66
N SER A 517 19.81 -38.63 -22.07
CA SER A 517 19.10 -37.39 -22.37
C SER A 517 18.84 -36.62 -21.09
N THR A 518 18.91 -35.29 -21.16
CA THR A 518 18.48 -34.43 -20.04
C THR A 518 16.97 -34.21 -20.11
N VAL A 519 16.26 -34.60 -19.08
CA VAL A 519 14.83 -34.46 -18.94
C VAL A 519 14.51 -33.33 -17.96
N THR A 520 13.64 -32.43 -18.34
CA THR A 520 13.19 -31.31 -17.50
C THR A 520 11.77 -31.58 -17.00
N VAL A 521 11.60 -31.53 -15.68
CA VAL A 521 10.30 -31.49 -15.01
C VAL A 521 9.94 -30.05 -14.76
N THR A 522 8.76 -29.63 -15.20
CA THR A 522 8.20 -28.29 -14.98
C THR A 522 6.96 -28.40 -14.11
N ALA A 523 6.91 -27.55 -13.06
CA ALA A 523 5.77 -27.42 -12.15
C ALA A 523 5.22 -26.00 -12.25
N THR A 524 3.92 -25.84 -12.46
CA THR A 524 3.28 -24.54 -12.68
C THR A 524 2.01 -24.39 -11.85
N SER A 525 1.86 -23.22 -11.20
CA SER A 525 0.64 -22.81 -10.49
C SER A 525 0.41 -21.31 -10.72
N GLY A 526 -0.57 -20.98 -11.56
CA GLY A 526 -0.80 -19.60 -11.99
C GLY A 526 0.43 -19.00 -12.68
N ALA A 527 0.98 -17.93 -12.13
CA ALA A 527 2.20 -17.27 -12.63
C ALA A 527 3.51 -17.88 -12.10
N VAL A 528 3.45 -18.73 -11.07
CA VAL A 528 4.62 -19.35 -10.45
C VAL A 528 5.01 -20.60 -11.23
N THR A 529 6.28 -20.68 -11.67
CA THR A 529 6.81 -21.82 -12.41
C THR A 529 8.21 -22.17 -11.92
N HIS A 530 8.42 -23.44 -11.58
CA HIS A 530 9.71 -23.99 -11.22
C HIS A 530 10.08 -25.16 -12.10
N MET A 531 11.39 -25.34 -12.34
CA MET A 531 11.93 -26.40 -13.17
C MET A 531 13.06 -27.13 -12.43
N THR A 532 13.14 -28.44 -12.65
CA THR A 532 14.27 -29.26 -12.21
C THR A 532 14.61 -30.25 -13.30
N THR A 533 15.84 -30.75 -13.33
CA THR A 533 16.30 -31.66 -14.37
C THR A 533 16.87 -32.95 -13.78
N PHE A 534 16.79 -34.03 -14.53
CA PHE A 534 17.53 -35.27 -14.26
C PHE A 534 18.02 -35.90 -15.57
N SER A 535 18.98 -36.78 -15.48
CA SER A 535 19.54 -37.53 -16.61
C SER A 535 18.78 -38.84 -16.80
N LEU A 536 18.17 -39.06 -17.96
CA LEU A 536 17.55 -40.32 -18.36
C LEU A 536 18.50 -41.10 -19.23
N THR A 537 18.96 -42.29 -18.76
CA THR A 537 19.78 -43.23 -19.54
C THR A 537 18.93 -44.42 -19.96
N VAL A 538 18.91 -44.71 -21.28
CA VAL A 538 18.22 -45.86 -21.88
C VAL A 538 19.29 -46.86 -22.30
N GLN A 539 19.18 -48.11 -21.80
CA GLN A 539 20.12 -49.22 -22.06
C GLN A 539 19.50 -50.32 -22.89
#